data_c11a73029736e0e795b57cc324189711
#
_entry.id   c11a73029736e0e795b57cc324189711
#
_cell.length_a   1.000
_cell.length_b   1.000
_cell.length_c   1.000
_cell.angle_alpha   90.00
_cell.angle_beta   90.00
_cell.angle_gamma   90.00
#
_symmetry.space_group_name_H-M   'P 1'
#
loop_
_entity.id
_entity.type
_entity.pdbx_description
1 polymer ?
#
loop_
_entity_poly.entity_id
_entity_poly.type
_entity_poly.pdbx_seq_one_letter_code
_entity_poly.pdbx_strand_id
1 'polypeptide(L)'
;MVSAGFINTTDIDTTANQTNIISTSTEIVSTSTIKTKDNVASKVKVYFADAPIMQKIAYCESRNRQFDKDGSIFRGIVNPRDVGVFQVNERYHLADSKKMGIDIYTVDGNLEYARHLYESQGTQPWSSSRPCWGNYEKLAIK
;
A
#
# COMPACT_ATOMS: atom_id res chain seq x y z
N MET A 1 -58.68 -38.80 4.01
CA MET A 1 -59.26 -38.46 2.70
C MET A 1 -58.17 -37.83 1.90
N VAL A 2 -57.61 -38.60 1.01
CA VAL A 2 -57.64 -38.54 -0.47
C VAL A 2 -57.03 -37.24 -1.01
N SER A 3 -56.05 -37.18 -1.91
CA SER A 3 -55.65 -38.00 -3.05
C SER A 3 -54.45 -37.28 -3.65
N ALA A 4 -53.35 -37.83 -3.86
CA ALA A 4 -52.82 -38.44 -5.09
C ALA A 4 -52.97 -37.56 -6.37
N GLY A 5 -51.89 -37.28 -7.00
CA GLY A 5 -51.79 -36.75 -8.35
C GLY A 5 -50.38 -36.80 -8.88
N PHE A 6 -50.06 -37.93 -9.48
CA PHE A 6 -48.92 -38.23 -10.35
C PHE A 6 -49.03 -37.51 -11.66
N ILE A 7 -47.93 -37.33 -12.32
CA ILE A 7 -47.51 -37.62 -13.70
C ILE A 7 -46.38 -36.66 -14.09
N ASN A 8 -45.28 -37.13 -14.43
CA ASN A 8 -44.71 -37.89 -15.53
C ASN A 8 -43.93 -37.03 -16.52
N THR A 9 -42.65 -37.32 -16.55
CA THR A 9 -41.72 -37.50 -17.67
C THR A 9 -41.91 -36.67 -18.93
N THR A 10 -40.87 -36.06 -19.40
CA THR A 10 -40.23 -36.50 -20.66
C THR A 10 -38.83 -35.98 -20.76
N ASP A 11 -37.92 -36.88 -21.04
CA ASP A 11 -36.60 -36.71 -21.59
C ASP A 11 -36.58 -35.85 -22.83
N ILE A 12 -35.53 -35.07 -23.03
CA ILE A 12 -34.88 -34.93 -24.34
C ILE A 12 -33.41 -34.66 -24.13
N ASP A 13 -32.68 -35.67 -24.47
CA ASP A 13 -31.31 -35.76 -24.89
C ASP A 13 -30.92 -34.69 -25.90
N THR A 14 -29.66 -34.28 -25.90
CA THR A 14 -28.82 -34.21 -27.06
C THR A 14 -27.70 -33.15 -26.98
N THR A 15 -26.53 -33.70 -26.96
CA THR A 15 -25.33 -33.33 -27.75
C THR A 15 -24.41 -32.23 -27.24
N ALA A 16 -23.32 -32.76 -26.75
CA ALA A 16 -21.94 -32.37 -26.88
C ALA A 16 -21.64 -31.11 -27.76
N ASN A 17 -20.93 -30.20 -27.17
CA ASN A 17 -19.81 -29.60 -27.87
C ASN A 17 -18.68 -29.26 -26.88
N GLN A 18 -17.73 -30.20 -26.83
CA GLN A 18 -16.41 -29.95 -26.24
C GLN A 18 -15.65 -29.05 -27.18
N THR A 19 -15.47 -27.83 -26.81
CA THR A 19 -14.39 -27.04 -27.39
C THR A 19 -13.28 -26.95 -26.36
N ASN A 20 -12.21 -27.68 -26.64
CA ASN A 20 -10.89 -27.57 -26.06
C ASN A 20 -10.43 -26.12 -26.05
N ILE A 21 -10.32 -25.53 -24.89
CA ILE A 21 -9.47 -24.37 -24.69
C ILE A 21 -8.20 -24.85 -24.01
N ILE A 22 -7.16 -24.97 -24.82
CA ILE A 22 -5.80 -25.16 -24.38
C ILE A 22 -5.41 -23.93 -23.54
N SER A 23 -5.38 -24.10 -22.25
CA SER A 23 -4.79 -23.11 -21.33
C SER A 23 -3.27 -23.15 -21.50
N THR A 24 -2.75 -22.24 -22.25
CA THR A 24 -1.33 -21.88 -22.19
C THR A 24 -1.08 -21.12 -20.88
N SER A 25 -0.63 -21.87 -19.88
CA SER A 25 -0.08 -21.33 -18.64
C SER A 25 1.36 -20.88 -18.93
N THR A 26 1.53 -19.64 -19.33
CA THR A 26 2.84 -19.00 -19.27
C THR A 26 2.61 -17.49 -19.37
N GLU A 27 2.77 -16.82 -18.26
CA GLU A 27 3.05 -15.40 -18.04
C GLU A 27 2.30 -14.83 -16.84
N ILE A 28 2.67 -15.20 -15.62
CA ILE A 28 2.20 -14.49 -14.41
C ILE A 28 3.35 -14.27 -13.40
N VAL A 29 4.59 -14.12 -13.81
CA VAL A 29 5.68 -13.91 -12.83
C VAL A 29 6.28 -12.49 -12.89
N SER A 30 5.97 -11.70 -13.92
CA SER A 30 6.59 -10.37 -14.09
C SER A 30 5.74 -9.18 -13.61
N THR A 31 4.47 -9.39 -13.28
CA THR A 31 3.53 -8.28 -13.04
C THR A 31 3.41 -7.90 -11.56
N SER A 32 3.84 -8.75 -10.62
CA SER A 32 3.64 -8.51 -9.19
C SER A 32 4.57 -7.47 -8.58
N THR A 33 5.81 -7.36 -9.05
CA THR A 33 6.80 -6.44 -8.48
C THR A 33 6.56 -4.98 -8.93
N ILE A 34 6.06 -4.78 -10.15
CA ILE A 34 5.71 -3.45 -10.66
C ILE A 34 4.43 -2.94 -9.98
N LYS A 35 3.45 -3.82 -9.77
CA LYS A 35 2.19 -3.48 -9.09
C LYS A 35 2.36 -3.00 -7.64
N THR A 36 3.34 -3.50 -6.90
CA THR A 36 3.54 -3.11 -5.49
C THR A 36 4.12 -1.72 -5.36
N LYS A 37 5.04 -1.32 -6.22
CA LYS A 37 5.65 0.02 -6.18
C LYS A 37 4.64 1.11 -6.60
N ASP A 38 3.93 0.87 -7.69
CA ASP A 38 2.89 1.78 -8.18
C ASP A 38 1.73 1.90 -7.18
N ASN A 39 1.42 0.81 -6.46
CA ASN A 39 0.40 0.80 -5.42
C ASN A 39 0.78 1.69 -4.22
N VAL A 40 2.03 1.67 -3.73
CA VAL A 40 2.46 2.48 -2.58
C VAL A 40 2.44 3.97 -2.93
N ALA A 41 2.98 4.37 -4.09
CA ALA A 41 2.94 5.76 -4.53
C ALA A 41 1.50 6.27 -4.72
N SER A 42 0.63 5.45 -5.27
CA SER A 42 -0.80 5.76 -5.42
C SER A 42 -1.49 5.88 -4.05
N LYS A 43 -1.20 4.97 -3.11
CA LYS A 43 -1.71 5.06 -1.73
C LYS A 43 -1.26 6.36 -1.05
N VAL A 44 0.02 6.71 -1.13
CA VAL A 44 0.54 7.98 -0.59
C VAL A 44 -0.19 9.17 -1.18
N LYS A 45 -0.38 9.20 -2.50
CA LYS A 45 -1.08 10.29 -3.19
C LYS A 45 -2.52 10.45 -2.72
N VAL A 46 -3.25 9.35 -2.58
CA VAL A 46 -4.65 9.37 -2.12
C VAL A 46 -4.74 9.73 -0.64
N TYR A 47 -3.92 9.09 0.20
CA TYR A 47 -3.95 9.27 1.65
C TYR A 47 -3.59 10.71 2.08
N PHE A 48 -2.66 11.36 1.36
CA PHE A 48 -2.22 12.73 1.59
C PHE A 48 -2.69 13.70 0.50
N ALA A 49 -3.91 13.51 -0.03
CA ALA A 49 -4.47 14.43 -1.02
C ALA A 49 -4.64 15.85 -0.48
N ASP A 50 -4.96 15.97 0.81
CA ASP A 50 -5.12 17.22 1.58
C ASP A 50 -3.78 17.82 2.07
N ALA A 51 -2.70 17.04 2.03
CA ALA A 51 -1.36 17.44 2.48
C ALA A 51 -0.27 17.10 1.44
N PRO A 52 -0.24 17.78 0.28
CA PRO A 52 0.67 17.45 -0.82
C PRO A 52 2.16 17.48 -0.45
N ILE A 53 2.54 18.26 0.58
CA ILE A 53 3.90 18.28 1.11
C ILE A 53 4.33 16.89 1.61
N MET A 54 3.42 16.13 2.21
CA MET A 54 3.70 14.78 2.71
C MET A 54 3.97 13.79 1.58
N GLN A 55 3.33 13.95 0.42
CA GLN A 55 3.64 13.16 -0.77
C GLN A 55 5.09 13.40 -1.23
N LYS A 56 5.55 14.65 -1.14
CA LYS A 56 6.92 15.02 -1.49
C LYS A 56 7.92 14.48 -0.47
N ILE A 57 7.60 14.55 0.83
CA ILE A 57 8.41 13.98 1.90
C ILE A 57 8.56 12.46 1.70
N ALA A 58 7.48 11.73 1.48
CA ALA A 58 7.53 10.28 1.23
C ALA A 58 8.47 9.91 0.07
N TYR A 59 8.42 10.69 -1.00
CA TYR A 59 9.35 10.52 -2.12
C TYR A 59 10.81 10.80 -1.72
N CYS A 60 11.06 11.86 -0.94
CA CYS A 60 12.41 12.21 -0.50
C CYS A 60 13.00 11.20 0.48
N GLU A 61 12.18 10.65 1.37
CA GLU A 61 12.61 9.68 2.40
C GLU A 61 12.92 8.31 1.81
N SER A 62 12.04 7.77 0.98
CA SER A 62 12.14 6.36 0.55
C SER A 62 11.93 6.11 -0.93
N ARG A 63 11.61 7.14 -1.74
CA ARG A 63 11.05 6.96 -3.09
C ARG A 63 9.74 6.17 -3.07
N ASN A 64 8.90 6.40 -2.06
CA ASN A 64 7.64 5.69 -1.80
C ASN A 64 7.85 4.17 -1.62
N ARG A 65 8.91 3.75 -0.93
CA ARG A 65 9.18 2.33 -0.66
C ARG A 65 8.81 1.99 0.79
N GLN A 66 7.99 0.95 0.96
CA GLN A 66 7.77 0.30 2.26
C GLN A 66 8.67 -0.91 2.42
N PHE A 67 8.94 -1.60 1.32
CA PHE A 67 9.71 -2.83 1.31
C PHE A 67 10.86 -2.76 0.31
N ASP A 68 11.91 -3.52 0.55
CA ASP A 68 12.96 -3.81 -0.39
C ASP A 68 12.52 -4.87 -1.42
N LYS A 69 13.40 -5.16 -2.39
CA LYS A 69 13.10 -6.11 -3.48
C LYS A 69 12.88 -7.54 -3.00
N ASP A 70 13.49 -7.91 -1.88
CA ASP A 70 13.36 -9.22 -1.23
C ASP A 70 12.13 -9.34 -0.33
N GLY A 71 11.33 -8.27 -0.23
CA GLY A 71 10.14 -8.23 0.62
C GLY A 71 10.40 -7.83 2.07
N SER A 72 11.65 -7.65 2.47
CA SER A 72 11.98 -7.11 3.79
C SER A 72 11.57 -5.64 3.92
N ILE A 73 11.36 -5.17 5.15
CA ILE A 73 11.05 -3.76 5.39
C ILE A 73 12.19 -2.87 4.90
N PHE A 74 11.87 -1.83 4.13
CA PHE A 74 12.85 -0.84 3.70
C PHE A 74 13.37 -0.07 4.91
N ARG A 75 14.69 -0.04 5.07
CA ARG A 75 15.38 0.63 6.17
C ARG A 75 16.31 1.72 5.67
N GLY A 76 16.48 2.77 6.46
CA GLY A 76 17.38 3.87 6.14
C GLY A 76 18.83 3.41 6.02
N ILE A 77 19.54 3.94 5.01
CA ILE A 77 20.96 3.63 4.79
C ILE A 77 21.83 4.23 5.89
N VAL A 78 21.51 5.45 6.32
CA VAL A 78 22.27 6.16 7.38
C VAL A 78 21.85 5.65 8.76
N ASN A 79 20.56 5.42 8.95
CA ASN A 79 20.03 4.91 10.21
C ASN A 79 19.08 3.72 9.92
N PRO A 80 19.52 2.48 10.17
CA PRO A 80 18.70 1.29 9.92
C PRO A 80 17.44 1.17 10.78
N ARG A 81 17.26 2.06 11.77
CA ARG A 81 16.06 2.13 12.60
C ARG A 81 14.93 2.95 11.95
N ASP A 82 15.24 3.68 10.88
CA ASP A 82 14.24 4.40 10.11
C ASP A 82 13.60 3.44 9.11
N VAL A 83 12.26 3.29 9.15
CA VAL A 83 11.55 2.23 8.43
C VAL A 83 10.46 2.75 7.51
N GLY A 84 10.35 2.13 6.36
CA GLY A 84 9.23 2.27 5.43
C GLY A 84 9.17 3.59 4.69
N VAL A 85 7.97 3.91 4.21
CA VAL A 85 7.69 5.03 3.30
C VAL A 85 8.17 6.37 3.85
N PHE A 86 7.88 6.64 5.12
CA PHE A 86 8.20 7.91 5.78
C PHE A 86 9.44 7.83 6.67
N GLN A 87 10.20 6.74 6.62
CA GLN A 87 11.39 6.53 7.42
C GLN A 87 11.15 6.82 8.92
N VAL A 88 10.04 6.27 9.43
CA VAL A 88 9.66 6.40 10.84
C VAL A 88 10.68 5.67 11.71
N ASN A 89 11.29 6.37 12.67
CA ASN A 89 12.32 5.77 13.53
C ASN A 89 11.70 4.86 14.58
N GLU A 90 11.91 3.55 14.44
CA GLU A 90 11.35 2.53 15.34
C GLU A 90 11.81 2.68 16.79
N ARG A 91 13.02 3.21 17.04
CA ARG A 91 13.52 3.40 18.41
C ARG A 91 12.67 4.40 19.20
N TYR A 92 12.20 5.45 18.54
CA TYR A 92 11.47 6.51 19.21
C TYR A 92 9.96 6.34 19.12
N HIS A 93 9.46 5.67 18.08
CA HIS A 93 8.05 5.69 17.72
C HIS A 93 7.35 4.33 17.82
N LEU A 94 8.08 3.21 17.89
CA LEU A 94 7.46 1.88 17.89
C LEU A 94 6.54 1.64 19.10
N ALA A 95 6.94 2.13 20.28
CA ALA A 95 6.14 1.94 21.50
C ALA A 95 4.81 2.71 21.42
N ASP A 96 4.86 3.95 20.93
CA ASP A 96 3.68 4.79 20.83
C ASP A 96 2.77 4.38 19.69
N SER A 97 3.31 3.99 18.52
CA SER A 97 2.51 3.46 17.44
C SER A 97 1.75 2.19 17.85
N LYS A 98 2.40 1.29 18.61
CA LYS A 98 1.73 0.09 19.17
C LYS A 98 0.61 0.42 20.14
N LYS A 99 0.79 1.42 21.04
CA LYS A 99 -0.28 1.89 21.94
C LYS A 99 -1.49 2.42 21.16
N MET A 100 -1.25 3.00 19.98
CA MET A 100 -2.30 3.48 19.07
C MET A 100 -2.90 2.36 18.20
N GLY A 101 -2.39 1.13 18.28
CA GLY A 101 -2.81 0.02 17.42
C GLY A 101 -2.27 0.12 15.97
N ILE A 102 -1.26 0.95 15.75
CA ILE A 102 -0.68 1.21 14.43
C ILE A 102 0.59 0.39 14.22
N ASP A 103 0.63 -0.41 13.14
CA ASP A 103 1.81 -1.17 12.75
C ASP A 103 2.61 -0.41 11.68
N ILE A 104 3.68 0.27 12.09
CA ILE A 104 4.55 1.05 11.19
C ILE A 104 5.29 0.21 10.14
N TYR A 105 5.28 -1.11 10.26
CA TYR A 105 5.91 -2.01 9.29
C TYR A 105 4.99 -2.33 8.10
N THR A 106 3.71 -1.97 8.16
CA THR A 106 2.79 -2.03 7.01
C THR A 106 2.78 -0.71 6.24
N VAL A 107 2.34 -0.74 4.98
CA VAL A 107 2.16 0.50 4.20
C VAL A 107 1.16 1.42 4.89
N ASP A 108 -0.02 0.90 5.20
CA ASP A 108 -1.12 1.70 5.75
C ASP A 108 -0.75 2.26 7.13
N GLY A 109 -0.16 1.45 8.01
CA GLY A 109 0.28 1.92 9.34
C GLY A 109 1.44 2.91 9.27
N ASN A 110 2.36 2.79 8.30
CA ASN A 110 3.44 3.77 8.12
C ASN A 110 2.88 5.14 7.69
N LEU A 111 1.89 5.14 6.78
CA LEU A 111 1.20 6.36 6.37
C LEU A 111 0.39 6.98 7.51
N GLU A 112 -0.34 6.15 8.25
CA GLU A 112 -1.18 6.58 9.38
C GLU A 112 -0.33 7.21 10.49
N TYR A 113 0.76 6.55 10.87
CA TYR A 113 1.65 7.10 11.90
C TYR A 113 2.37 8.37 11.43
N ALA A 114 2.75 8.45 10.16
CA ALA A 114 3.29 9.68 9.58
C ALA A 114 2.26 10.81 9.58
N ARG A 115 0.97 10.53 9.36
CA ARG A 115 -0.11 11.50 9.52
C ARG A 115 -0.18 12.02 10.95
N HIS A 116 -0.18 11.13 11.93
CA HIS A 116 -0.18 11.50 13.35
C HIS A 116 1.01 12.42 13.70
N LEU A 117 2.21 12.10 13.23
CA LEU A 117 3.38 12.97 13.42
C LEU A 117 3.21 14.33 12.74
N TYR A 118 2.69 14.34 11.53
CA TYR A 118 2.48 15.58 10.77
C TYR A 118 1.44 16.50 11.46
N GLU A 119 0.36 15.95 11.94
CA GLU A 119 -0.70 16.70 12.64
C GLU A 119 -0.20 17.29 13.98
N SER A 120 0.70 16.60 14.66
CA SER A 120 1.24 17.02 15.96
C SER A 120 2.47 17.92 15.86
N GLN A 121 3.31 17.75 14.82
CA GLN A 121 4.63 18.37 14.75
C GLN A 121 4.93 19.05 13.39
N GLY A 122 3.99 19.02 12.46
CA GLY A 122 4.19 19.51 11.10
C GLY A 122 5.28 18.69 10.37
N THR A 123 6.14 19.36 9.64
CA THR A 123 7.22 18.71 8.87
C THR A 123 8.51 18.48 9.68
N GLN A 124 8.52 18.81 10.95
CA GLN A 124 9.71 18.74 11.83
C GLN A 124 10.36 17.33 11.87
N PRO A 125 9.61 16.23 11.96
CA PRO A 125 10.21 14.89 11.97
C PRO A 125 11.11 14.60 10.77
N TRP A 126 10.87 15.26 9.65
CA TRP A 126 11.60 15.06 8.38
C TRP A 126 12.55 16.21 8.04
N SER A 127 12.94 17.03 9.04
CA SER A 127 13.80 18.20 8.83
C SER A 127 15.16 17.87 8.21
N SER A 128 15.69 16.66 8.43
CA SER A 128 16.95 16.19 7.84
C SER A 128 16.91 16.10 6.31
N SER A 129 15.77 15.76 5.74
CA SER A 129 15.56 15.69 4.28
C SER A 129 15.01 16.99 3.66
N ARG A 130 14.91 18.06 4.44
CA ARG A 130 14.41 19.36 3.98
C ARG A 130 15.08 19.90 2.70
N PRO A 131 16.38 19.69 2.46
CA PRO A 131 16.99 20.08 1.17
C PRO A 131 16.29 19.45 -0.05
N CYS A 132 15.66 18.28 0.09
CA CYS A 132 14.94 17.61 -0.99
C CYS A 132 13.52 18.17 -1.20
N TRP A 133 12.76 18.41 -0.13
CA TRP A 133 11.35 18.79 -0.22
C TRP A 133 11.04 20.27 0.10
N GLY A 134 11.97 21.00 0.73
CA GLY A 134 11.71 22.34 1.27
C GLY A 134 11.38 23.42 0.22
N ASN A 135 11.81 23.23 -1.03
CA ASN A 135 11.41 24.15 -2.12
C ASN A 135 9.93 24.01 -2.49
N TYR A 136 9.30 22.87 -2.17
CA TYR A 136 7.88 22.65 -2.42
C TYR A 136 7.01 23.51 -1.49
N GLU A 137 7.42 23.70 -0.24
CA GLU A 137 6.72 24.61 0.70
C GLU A 137 6.62 26.03 0.16
N LYS A 138 7.70 26.54 -0.46
CA LYS A 138 7.74 27.91 -1.01
C LYS A 138 6.80 28.13 -2.20
N LEU A 139 6.46 27.06 -2.93
CA LEU A 139 5.57 27.13 -4.09
C LEU A 139 4.08 27.01 -3.68
N ALA A 140 3.79 26.39 -2.54
CA ALA A 140 2.43 26.18 -2.05
C ALA A 140 1.83 27.43 -1.34
N ILE A 141 2.67 28.43 -1.02
CA ILE A 141 2.27 29.65 -0.30
C ILE A 141 1.95 30.82 -1.25
N LYS A 142 2.07 30.62 -2.57
CA LYS A 142 1.67 31.59 -3.58
C LYS A 142 0.27 31.30 -4.12
#